data_fee1caa0450e1658c76acf16f5b5ab90
#
_entry.id   fee1caa0450e1658c76acf16f5b5ab90
#
_cell.length_a   1.000
_cell.length_b   1.000
_cell.length_c   1.000
_cell.angle_alpha   90.00
_cell.angle_beta   90.00
_cell.angle_gamma   90.00
#
_symmetry.space_group_name_H-M   'P 1'
#
loop_
_entity.id
_entity.type
_entity.pdbx_description
1 polymer ?
#
loop_
_entity_poly.entity_id
_entity_poly.type
_entity_poly.pdbx_seq_one_letter_code
_entity_poly.pdbx_strand_id
1 'polypeptide(L)'
;MVKITAELTPELSRSIERIIRDGWFPDQETIVREALEQFVDGKSFLGDSPRMLHRFAADALNESKPEVALKFANRAVSLLGGQHITDFTLYQSIIELRVQIFLVLGRDEDALASLEEAREVLPNNPSIAKWIEKLKRRKPRGEA
;
A
#
# COMPACT_ATOMS: atom_id res chain seq x y z
N MET A 1 13.58 -24.64 13.26
CA MET A 1 12.41 -24.31 12.43
C MET A 1 11.48 -23.43 13.22
N VAL A 2 11.10 -22.30 12.65
CA VAL A 2 10.20 -21.35 13.30
C VAL A 2 8.76 -21.69 12.91
N LYS A 3 7.85 -21.66 13.88
CA LYS A 3 6.42 -21.84 13.62
C LYS A 3 5.73 -20.49 13.64
N ILE A 4 4.86 -20.28 12.66
CA ILE A 4 4.02 -19.07 12.56
C ILE A 4 2.57 -19.53 12.73
N THR A 5 1.84 -18.81 13.59
CA THR A 5 0.40 -19.05 13.78
C THR A 5 -0.37 -17.83 13.29
N ALA A 6 -1.42 -18.07 12.54
CA ALA A 6 -2.29 -17.02 12.03
C ALA A 6 -3.75 -17.39 12.22
N GLU A 7 -4.58 -16.41 12.52
CA GLU A 7 -6.02 -16.59 12.55
C GLU A 7 -6.60 -16.31 11.17
N LEU A 8 -7.41 -17.23 10.68
CA LEU A 8 -8.05 -17.13 9.36
C LEU A 8 -9.52 -16.76 9.53
N THR A 9 -10.03 -15.95 8.60
CA THR A 9 -11.46 -15.73 8.54
C THR A 9 -12.18 -17.03 8.18
N PRO A 10 -13.46 -17.20 8.56
CA PRO A 10 -14.22 -18.40 8.17
C PRO A 10 -14.26 -18.61 6.66
N GLU A 11 -14.34 -17.55 5.87
CA GLU A 11 -14.36 -17.63 4.41
C GLU A 11 -13.04 -18.17 3.86
N LEU A 12 -11.92 -17.66 4.35
CA LEU A 12 -10.60 -18.10 3.92
C LEU A 12 -10.35 -19.54 4.31
N SER A 13 -10.73 -19.92 5.54
CA SER A 13 -10.62 -21.29 6.03
C SER A 13 -11.39 -22.27 5.14
N ARG A 14 -12.64 -21.92 4.76
CA ARG A 14 -13.46 -22.73 3.88
C ARG A 14 -12.85 -22.85 2.47
N SER A 15 -12.26 -21.78 1.96
CA SER A 15 -11.59 -21.80 0.67
C SER A 15 -10.39 -22.74 0.68
N ILE A 16 -9.60 -22.73 1.74
CA ILE A 16 -8.45 -23.63 1.92
C ILE A 16 -8.92 -25.07 2.00
N GLU A 17 -9.96 -25.35 2.77
CA GLU A 17 -10.53 -26.71 2.88
C GLU A 17 -11.00 -27.23 1.53
N ARG A 18 -11.61 -26.37 0.73
CA ARG A 18 -12.07 -26.72 -0.62
C ARG A 18 -10.88 -27.10 -1.51
N ILE A 19 -9.82 -26.31 -1.49
CA ILE A 19 -8.60 -26.57 -2.29
C ILE A 19 -8.00 -27.92 -1.92
N ILE A 20 -7.96 -28.27 -0.63
CA ILE A 20 -7.47 -29.55 -0.17
C ILE A 20 -8.41 -30.68 -0.62
N ARG A 21 -9.72 -30.49 -0.48
CA ARG A 21 -10.71 -31.49 -0.89
C ARG A 21 -10.65 -31.76 -2.37
N ASP A 22 -10.38 -30.76 -3.19
CA ASP A 22 -10.29 -30.88 -4.64
C ASP A 22 -8.94 -31.49 -5.09
N GLY A 23 -8.05 -31.76 -4.15
CA GLY A 23 -6.79 -32.44 -4.42
C GLY A 23 -5.66 -31.59 -4.96
N TRP A 24 -5.81 -30.25 -4.93
CA TRP A 24 -4.77 -29.34 -5.41
C TRP A 24 -3.55 -29.31 -4.47
N PHE A 25 -3.79 -29.48 -3.17
CA PHE A 25 -2.73 -29.53 -2.16
C PHE A 25 -3.06 -30.60 -1.12
N PRO A 26 -2.04 -31.27 -0.56
CA PRO A 26 -2.28 -32.36 0.39
C PRO A 26 -2.78 -31.87 1.76
N ASP A 27 -2.38 -30.68 2.18
CA ASP A 27 -2.72 -30.17 3.51
C ASP A 27 -2.60 -28.65 3.58
N GLN A 28 -3.05 -28.10 4.68
CA GLN A 28 -3.07 -26.66 4.96
C GLN A 28 -1.66 -26.07 5.05
N GLU A 29 -0.76 -26.79 5.69
CA GLU A 29 0.62 -26.33 5.89
C GLU A 29 1.33 -26.13 4.54
N THR A 30 1.12 -27.03 3.60
CA THR A 30 1.71 -26.93 2.26
C THR A 30 1.20 -25.70 1.52
N ILE A 31 -0.09 -25.41 1.61
CA ILE A 31 -0.67 -24.19 0.97
C ILE A 31 -0.02 -22.94 1.55
N VAL A 32 0.06 -22.86 2.88
CA VAL A 32 0.61 -21.68 3.56
C VAL A 32 2.08 -21.50 3.21
N ARG A 33 2.86 -22.58 3.23
CA ARG A 33 4.29 -22.55 2.90
C ARG A 33 4.50 -22.08 1.47
N GLU A 34 3.78 -22.65 0.51
CA GLU A 34 3.88 -22.27 -0.89
C GLU A 34 3.53 -20.80 -1.11
N ALA A 35 2.45 -20.33 -0.47
CA ALA A 35 2.04 -18.93 -0.57
C ALA A 35 3.12 -18.00 -0.02
N LEU A 36 3.71 -18.32 1.13
CA LEU A 36 4.77 -17.52 1.73
C LEU A 36 6.03 -17.52 0.87
N GLU A 37 6.42 -18.66 0.32
CA GLU A 37 7.58 -18.73 -0.58
C GLU A 37 7.40 -17.88 -1.81
N GLN A 38 6.23 -17.93 -2.44
CA GLN A 38 5.92 -17.10 -3.60
C GLN A 38 5.95 -15.61 -3.25
N PHE A 39 5.43 -15.24 -2.10
CA PHE A 39 5.42 -13.85 -1.65
C PHE A 39 6.84 -13.34 -1.42
N VAL A 40 7.67 -14.13 -0.72
CA VAL A 40 9.07 -13.75 -0.41
C VAL A 40 9.91 -13.65 -1.67
N ASP A 41 9.73 -14.58 -2.60
CA ASP A 41 10.47 -14.59 -3.86
C ASP A 41 10.04 -13.49 -4.83
N GLY A 42 9.03 -12.71 -4.47
CA GLY A 42 8.50 -11.66 -5.34
C GLY A 42 7.81 -12.19 -6.58
N LYS A 43 7.51 -13.46 -6.62
CA LYS A 43 6.78 -14.09 -7.73
C LYS A 43 5.28 -13.97 -7.58
N SER A 44 4.81 -13.58 -6.40
CA SER A 44 3.40 -13.34 -6.17
C SER A 44 2.99 -12.03 -6.83
N PHE A 45 1.94 -12.07 -7.61
CA PHE A 45 1.39 -10.86 -8.21
C PHE A 45 0.92 -9.84 -7.16
N LEU A 46 0.67 -10.28 -5.93
CA LEU A 46 0.27 -9.38 -4.83
C LEU A 46 1.36 -8.34 -4.52
N GLY A 47 2.62 -8.77 -4.57
CA GLY A 47 3.75 -7.87 -4.35
C GLY A 47 4.00 -6.90 -5.51
N ASP A 48 3.40 -7.18 -6.66
CA ASP A 48 3.56 -6.39 -7.87
C ASP A 48 2.28 -5.66 -8.28
N SER A 49 1.24 -5.71 -7.46
CA SER A 49 -0.02 -5.04 -7.71
C SER A 49 -0.11 -3.72 -6.95
N PRO A 50 -0.05 -2.57 -7.63
CA PRO A 50 -0.22 -1.28 -6.96
C PRO A 50 -1.55 -1.16 -6.21
N ARG A 51 -2.61 -1.76 -6.73
CA ARG A 51 -3.91 -1.77 -6.08
C ARG A 51 -3.90 -2.51 -4.75
N MET A 52 -3.26 -3.67 -4.72
CA MET A 52 -3.13 -4.45 -3.48
C MET A 52 -2.22 -3.75 -2.48
N LEU A 53 -1.13 -3.16 -2.96
CA LEU A 53 -0.21 -2.40 -2.10
C LEU A 53 -0.91 -1.17 -1.50
N HIS A 54 -1.77 -0.51 -2.25
CA HIS A 54 -2.60 0.58 -1.74
C HIS A 54 -3.49 0.09 -0.59
N ARG A 55 -4.13 -1.05 -0.79
CA ARG A 55 -4.97 -1.66 0.25
C ARG A 55 -4.17 -2.02 1.50
N PHE A 56 -3.01 -2.65 1.33
CA PHE A 56 -2.15 -3.00 2.45
C PHE A 56 -1.66 -1.75 3.20
N ALA A 57 -1.34 -0.69 2.48
CA ALA A 57 -0.95 0.57 3.09
C ALA A 57 -2.10 1.18 3.90
N ALA A 58 -3.31 1.19 3.35
CA ALA A 58 -4.50 1.69 4.05
C ALA A 58 -4.78 0.87 5.31
N ASP A 59 -4.71 -0.45 5.22
CA ASP A 59 -4.93 -1.35 6.35
C ASP A 59 -3.88 -1.11 7.45
N ALA A 60 -2.61 -0.99 7.08
CA ALA A 60 -1.53 -0.73 8.01
C ALA A 60 -1.70 0.63 8.72
N LEU A 61 -2.13 1.66 7.98
CA LEU A 61 -2.40 2.96 8.57
C LEU A 61 -3.55 2.89 9.57
N ASN A 62 -4.61 2.16 9.23
CA ASN A 62 -5.75 1.95 10.12
C ASN A 62 -5.38 1.17 11.39
N GLU A 63 -4.37 0.30 11.29
CA GLU A 63 -3.85 -0.47 12.42
C GLU A 63 -2.80 0.30 13.23
N SER A 64 -2.64 1.60 12.96
CA SER A 64 -1.67 2.48 13.62
C SER A 64 -0.21 2.05 13.39
N LYS A 65 0.08 1.58 12.18
CA LYS A 65 1.42 1.20 11.74
C LYS A 65 1.87 2.06 10.56
N PRO A 66 2.07 3.37 10.77
CA PRO A 66 2.33 4.29 9.65
C PRO A 66 3.64 4.01 8.92
N GLU A 67 4.68 3.51 9.61
CA GLU A 67 5.96 3.19 8.95
C GLU A 67 5.82 2.00 8.01
N VAL A 68 5.04 0.99 8.38
CA VAL A 68 4.73 -0.15 7.52
C VAL A 68 3.87 0.32 6.34
N ALA A 69 2.87 1.16 6.61
CA ALA A 69 2.02 1.74 5.57
C ALA A 69 2.86 2.50 4.55
N LEU A 70 3.86 3.27 5.00
CA LEU A 70 4.73 4.04 4.10
C LEU A 70 5.52 3.13 3.17
N LYS A 71 6.02 2.00 3.65
CA LYS A 71 6.74 1.04 2.81
C LYS A 71 5.86 0.53 1.67
N PHE A 72 4.63 0.15 1.97
CA PHE A 72 3.68 -0.31 0.96
C PHE A 72 3.32 0.81 -0.03
N ALA A 73 3.08 2.01 0.46
CA ALA A 73 2.73 3.15 -0.39
C ALA A 73 3.89 3.53 -1.33
N ASN A 74 5.11 3.55 -0.82
CA ASN A 74 6.30 3.84 -1.62
C ASN A 74 6.51 2.81 -2.72
N ARG A 75 6.31 1.53 -2.42
CA ARG A 75 6.41 0.48 -3.43
C ARG A 75 5.32 0.64 -4.49
N ALA A 76 4.10 0.97 -4.08
CA ALA A 76 3.01 1.21 -5.03
C ALA A 76 3.31 2.36 -5.97
N VAL A 77 3.83 3.47 -5.44
CA VAL A 77 4.24 4.62 -6.26
C VAL A 77 5.35 4.23 -7.24
N SER A 78 6.34 3.48 -6.77
CA SER A 78 7.45 3.02 -7.59
C SER A 78 6.96 2.15 -8.76
N LEU A 79 6.00 1.27 -8.51
CA LEU A 79 5.45 0.39 -9.55
C LEU A 79 4.59 1.16 -10.56
N LEU A 80 3.86 2.18 -10.12
CA LEU A 80 3.03 3.02 -11.00
C LEU A 80 3.82 4.13 -11.67
N GLY A 81 4.87 4.62 -11.02
CA GLY A 81 5.66 5.75 -11.50
C GLY A 81 6.62 5.43 -12.64
N GLY A 82 6.51 4.25 -13.26
CA GLY A 82 7.26 3.93 -14.46
C GLY A 82 6.83 4.79 -15.64
N GLN A 83 7.35 4.48 -16.80
CA GLN A 83 7.25 5.33 -18.00
C GLN A 83 5.82 5.57 -18.51
N HIS A 84 4.84 4.76 -18.08
CA HIS A 84 3.47 4.86 -18.56
C HIS A 84 2.47 4.63 -17.43
N ILE A 85 2.06 5.72 -16.80
CA ILE A 85 0.94 5.66 -15.86
C ILE A 85 -0.34 5.56 -16.68
N THR A 86 -1.05 4.44 -16.54
CA THR A 86 -2.32 4.22 -17.24
C THR A 86 -3.53 4.41 -16.32
N ASP A 87 -3.37 4.18 -15.02
CA ASP A 87 -4.44 4.33 -14.04
C ASP A 87 -4.17 5.57 -13.17
N PHE A 88 -4.57 6.73 -13.67
CA PHE A 88 -4.37 8.01 -12.98
C PHE A 88 -5.19 8.10 -11.69
N THR A 89 -6.37 7.47 -11.66
CA THR A 89 -7.22 7.45 -10.46
C THR A 89 -6.54 6.68 -9.34
N LEU A 90 -5.98 5.53 -9.65
CA LEU A 90 -5.23 4.75 -8.67
C LEU A 90 -3.97 5.47 -8.21
N TYR A 91 -3.25 6.08 -9.13
CA TYR A 91 -2.07 6.89 -8.82
C TYR A 91 -2.41 8.01 -7.84
N GLN A 92 -3.46 8.76 -8.12
CA GLN A 92 -3.93 9.82 -7.22
C GLN A 92 -4.27 9.28 -5.83
N SER A 93 -5.00 8.17 -5.77
CA SER A 93 -5.38 7.54 -4.49
C SER A 93 -4.17 7.13 -3.67
N ILE A 94 -3.15 6.59 -4.32
CA ILE A 94 -1.91 6.18 -3.65
C ILE A 94 -1.15 7.39 -3.14
N ILE A 95 -1.05 8.45 -3.93
CA ILE A 95 -0.38 9.69 -3.51
C ILE A 95 -1.11 10.31 -2.32
N GLU A 96 -2.42 10.39 -2.36
CA GLU A 96 -3.19 10.97 -1.25
C GLU A 96 -3.03 10.14 0.04
N LEU A 97 -3.01 8.83 -0.08
CA LEU A 97 -2.75 7.96 1.07
C LEU A 97 -1.33 8.16 1.60
N ARG A 98 -0.34 8.25 0.74
CA ARG A 98 1.05 8.51 1.15
C ARG A 98 1.17 9.85 1.87
N VAL A 99 0.47 10.88 1.40
CA VAL A 99 0.42 12.18 2.09
C VAL A 99 -0.15 12.04 3.49
N GLN A 100 -1.26 11.32 3.65
CA GLN A 100 -1.84 11.07 4.97
C GLN A 100 -0.87 10.35 5.89
N ILE A 101 -0.14 9.37 5.37
CA ILE A 101 0.87 8.64 6.14
C ILE A 101 1.99 9.58 6.60
N PHE A 102 2.51 10.41 5.72
CA PHE A 102 3.53 11.39 6.08
C PHE A 102 3.05 12.36 7.15
N LEU A 103 1.79 12.81 7.07
CA LEU A 103 1.22 13.71 8.06
C LEU A 103 1.09 13.02 9.44
N VAL A 104 0.71 11.76 9.47
CA VAL A 104 0.67 10.98 10.71
C VAL A 104 2.07 10.84 11.31
N LEU A 105 3.08 10.70 10.46
CA LEU A 105 4.48 10.59 10.88
C LEU A 105 5.11 11.96 11.26
N GLY A 106 4.37 13.05 11.08
CA GLY A 106 4.90 14.39 11.32
C GLY A 106 5.88 14.88 10.25
N ARG A 107 5.86 14.27 9.07
CA ARG A 107 6.77 14.55 7.96
C ARG A 107 6.07 15.42 6.92
N ASP A 108 5.70 16.62 7.30
CA ASP A 108 4.93 17.56 6.45
C ASP A 108 5.67 17.96 5.18
N GLU A 109 6.99 18.10 5.24
CA GLU A 109 7.80 18.44 4.06
C GLU A 109 7.79 17.32 3.03
N ASP A 110 7.87 16.07 3.47
CA ASP A 110 7.79 14.91 2.59
C ASP A 110 6.40 14.77 1.96
N ALA A 111 5.36 15.10 2.72
CA ALA A 111 4.00 15.13 2.21
C ALA A 111 3.87 16.17 1.07
N LEU A 112 4.41 17.36 1.28
CA LEU A 112 4.38 18.41 0.26
C LEU A 112 5.19 18.03 -0.97
N ALA A 113 6.38 17.47 -0.79
CA ALA A 113 7.22 17.00 -1.90
C ALA A 113 6.50 15.93 -2.72
N SER A 114 5.80 15.01 -2.07
CA SER A 114 5.01 13.96 -2.73
C SER A 114 3.91 14.56 -3.61
N LEU A 115 3.24 15.60 -3.10
CA LEU A 115 2.19 16.29 -3.86
C LEU A 115 2.75 17.08 -5.04
N GLU A 116 3.90 17.69 -4.88
CA GLU A 116 4.54 18.43 -5.98
C GLU A 116 5.00 17.50 -7.10
N GLU A 117 5.52 16.33 -6.77
CA GLU A 117 5.77 15.29 -7.77
C GLU A 117 4.49 14.87 -8.49
N ALA A 118 3.42 14.64 -7.73
CA ALA A 118 2.14 14.25 -8.30
C ALA A 118 1.56 15.36 -9.22
N ARG A 119 1.81 16.61 -8.90
CA ARG A 119 1.36 17.71 -9.73
C ARG A 119 2.03 17.72 -11.11
N GLU A 120 3.27 17.25 -11.20
CA GLU A 120 3.93 17.12 -12.50
C GLU A 120 3.26 16.05 -13.38
N VAL A 121 2.73 14.99 -12.74
CA VAL A 121 2.00 13.92 -13.44
C VAL A 121 0.56 14.32 -13.70
N LEU A 122 -0.07 15.03 -12.78
CA LEU A 122 -1.48 15.43 -12.81
C LEU A 122 -1.60 16.97 -12.68
N PRO A 123 -1.15 17.74 -13.67
CA PRO A 123 -1.00 19.20 -13.53
C PRO A 123 -2.32 19.94 -13.30
N ASN A 124 -3.43 19.39 -13.77
CA ASN A 124 -4.74 20.06 -13.68
C ASN A 124 -5.66 19.37 -12.66
N ASN A 125 -5.12 18.57 -11.76
CA ASN A 125 -5.94 17.85 -10.78
C ASN A 125 -6.30 18.78 -9.62
N PRO A 126 -7.60 19.08 -9.41
CA PRO A 126 -8.02 19.99 -8.35
C PRO A 126 -7.78 19.45 -6.94
N SER A 127 -7.83 18.15 -6.76
CA SER A 127 -7.58 17.53 -5.45
C SER A 127 -6.13 17.70 -5.01
N ILE A 128 -5.19 17.47 -5.92
CA ILE A 128 -3.76 17.69 -5.65
C ILE A 128 -3.49 19.16 -5.32
N ALA A 129 -4.07 20.07 -6.09
CA ALA A 129 -3.92 21.51 -5.87
C ALA A 129 -4.44 21.92 -4.48
N LYS A 130 -5.60 21.38 -4.08
CA LYS A 130 -6.17 21.66 -2.75
C LYS A 130 -5.29 21.15 -1.64
N TRP A 131 -4.72 19.96 -1.78
CA TRP A 131 -3.81 19.39 -0.79
C TRP A 131 -2.57 20.26 -0.63
N ILE A 132 -1.97 20.70 -1.73
CA ILE A 132 -0.78 21.55 -1.69
C ILE A 132 -1.09 22.86 -0.95
N GLU A 133 -2.20 23.49 -1.30
CA GLU A 133 -2.63 24.73 -0.66
C GLU A 133 -2.86 24.53 0.84
N LYS A 134 -3.54 23.46 1.21
CA LYS A 134 -3.81 23.12 2.61
C LYS A 134 -2.52 22.92 3.41
N LEU A 135 -1.53 22.23 2.85
CA LEU A 135 -0.26 21.99 3.53
C LEU A 135 0.57 23.26 3.63
N LYS A 136 0.54 24.10 2.62
CA LYS A 136 1.23 25.39 2.68
C LYS A 136 0.65 26.31 3.75
N ARG A 137 -0.65 26.25 4.00
CA ARG A 137 -1.30 27.00 5.10
C ARG A 137 -0.95 26.47 6.49
N ARG A 138 -0.64 25.17 6.61
CA ARG A 138 -0.22 24.56 7.89
C ARG A 138 1.23 24.84 8.25
N LYS A 139 1.92 25.49 7.37
CA LYS A 139 3.37 25.62 7.37
C LYS A 139 4.04 26.19 8.62
N PRO A 140 3.44 27.03 9.48
CA PRO A 140 4.21 27.58 10.62
C PRO A 140 4.43 26.63 11.77
N ARG A 141 4.18 25.35 11.63
CA ARG A 141 4.48 24.39 12.68
C ARG A 141 5.98 24.25 12.84
N GLY A 142 6.51 24.77 13.93
CA GLY A 142 7.92 24.76 14.20
C GLY A 142 8.66 26.04 13.85
N GLU A 143 8.01 26.98 13.17
CA GLU A 143 8.50 28.34 13.06
C GLU A 143 7.85 29.15 14.18
N ALA A 144 8.56 29.33 15.23
CA ALA A 144 8.12 30.21 16.30
C ALA A 144 8.15 31.64 15.83
#